data_8682b68123f8da724c2c4e5672842b97
#
_entry.id   8682b68123f8da724c2c4e5672842b97
#
_cell.length_a   1.000
_cell.length_b   1.000
_cell.length_c   1.000
_cell.angle_alpha   90.00
_cell.angle_beta   90.00
_cell.angle_gamma   90.00
#
_symmetry.space_group_name_H-M   'P 1'
#
loop_
_entity.id
_entity.type
_entity.pdbx_description
1 polymer ?
#
loop_
_entity_poly.entity_id
_entity_poly.type
_entity_poly.pdbx_seq_one_letter_code
_entity_poly.pdbx_strand_id
1 'polypeptide(L)'
;MSRLSKLPCQPVHLAVLAVAAYFAVHSFSLLTMGLLSLLLLVFGFRQGKAVFIKTLPLLALCGLFFGCQKVQWERADQLAPEQVTTMQVIPDTIEVNGDSLSFRGRADGQTYQVFYKLTSQEEQTYFQKLTGLVQLEVEAEISLPAGQRNFKGFDYQAYLKTQGIYRTVKITAIKKIVPVQSWNVFDWLSNWRRQALVYVKTNFPAPMSHYMTGL
;
A
#
# COMPACT_ATOMS: atom_id res chain seq x y z
N MET A 1 -28.93 -39.14 11.50
CA MET A 1 -28.43 -37.73 11.34
C MET A 1 -27.13 -37.49 12.12
N SER A 2 -26.06 -38.30 11.99
CA SER A 2 -24.89 -38.18 12.85
C SER A 2 -23.51 -38.31 12.16
N ARG A 3 -23.42 -38.15 10.84
CA ARG A 3 -22.12 -38.28 10.12
C ARG A 3 -21.52 -36.97 9.62
N LEU A 4 -22.18 -35.83 9.79
CA LEU A 4 -21.64 -34.50 9.40
C LEU A 4 -20.83 -33.81 10.53
N SER A 5 -20.73 -34.42 11.73
CA SER A 5 -20.14 -33.77 12.90
C SER A 5 -18.62 -33.97 13.08
N LYS A 6 -17.97 -34.73 12.18
CA LYS A 6 -16.53 -35.03 12.31
C LYS A 6 -15.77 -34.91 10.99
N LEU A 7 -15.94 -33.79 10.29
CA LEU A 7 -14.95 -33.43 9.28
C LEU A 7 -13.67 -33.05 10.03
N PRO A 8 -12.57 -33.79 9.89
CA PRO A 8 -11.32 -33.40 10.51
C PRO A 8 -10.94 -32.00 10.00
N CYS A 9 -10.50 -31.15 10.92
CA CYS A 9 -10.02 -29.82 10.57
C CYS A 9 -8.79 -29.97 9.69
N GLN A 10 -9.00 -29.98 8.39
CA GLN A 10 -7.91 -30.12 7.42
C GLN A 10 -7.15 -28.79 7.36
N PRO A 11 -5.82 -28.82 7.10
CA PRO A 11 -5.01 -27.61 6.97
C PRO A 11 -5.57 -26.62 5.93
N VAL A 12 -6.32 -27.09 4.95
CA VAL A 12 -7.04 -26.28 3.96
C VAL A 12 -8.06 -25.34 4.63
N HIS A 13 -8.78 -25.78 5.65
CA HIS A 13 -9.75 -24.93 6.35
C HIS A 13 -9.05 -23.82 7.12
N LEU A 14 -7.89 -24.09 7.72
CA LEU A 14 -7.07 -23.08 8.38
C LEU A 14 -6.50 -22.05 7.38
N ALA A 15 -6.07 -22.52 6.21
CA ALA A 15 -5.59 -21.64 5.16
C ALA A 15 -6.71 -20.71 4.64
N VAL A 16 -7.91 -21.23 4.38
CA VAL A 16 -9.08 -20.43 3.96
C VAL A 16 -9.45 -19.41 5.03
N LEU A 17 -9.44 -19.80 6.31
CA LEU A 17 -9.72 -18.88 7.42
C LEU A 17 -8.65 -17.80 7.55
N ALA A 18 -7.37 -18.13 7.35
CA ALA A 18 -6.29 -17.16 7.37
C ALA A 18 -6.41 -16.14 6.23
N VAL A 19 -6.75 -16.60 5.01
CA VAL A 19 -7.00 -15.72 3.87
C VAL A 19 -8.22 -14.83 4.13
N ALA A 20 -9.32 -15.38 4.63
CA ALA A 20 -10.52 -14.61 4.98
C ALA A 20 -10.22 -13.57 6.07
N ALA A 21 -9.41 -13.92 7.09
CA ALA A 21 -8.97 -13.01 8.13
C ALA A 21 -8.12 -11.86 7.55
N TYR A 22 -7.20 -12.17 6.63
CA TYR A 22 -6.38 -11.18 5.95
C TYR A 22 -7.26 -10.17 5.19
N PHE A 23 -8.21 -10.65 4.39
CA PHE A 23 -9.13 -9.78 3.65
C PHE A 23 -10.02 -8.94 4.58
N ALA A 24 -10.52 -9.52 5.66
CA ALA A 24 -11.36 -8.80 6.63
C ALA A 24 -10.58 -7.67 7.33
N VAL A 25 -9.32 -7.92 7.68
CA VAL A 25 -8.45 -6.90 8.26
C VAL A 25 -8.11 -5.82 7.24
N HIS A 26 -7.83 -6.21 6.00
CA HIS A 26 -7.44 -5.27 4.94
C HIS A 26 -8.59 -4.36 4.50
N SER A 27 -9.83 -4.83 4.56
CA SER A 27 -11.03 -4.03 4.23
C SER A 27 -11.37 -2.96 5.27
N PHE A 28 -10.73 -2.95 6.44
CA PHE A 28 -11.00 -2.05 7.58
C PHE A 28 -12.48 -1.95 8.01
N SER A 29 -13.28 -2.94 7.66
CA SER A 29 -14.70 -2.96 7.98
C SER A 29 -14.96 -3.70 9.29
N LEU A 30 -15.53 -3.00 10.28
CA LEU A 30 -15.98 -3.62 11.53
C LEU A 30 -17.01 -4.72 11.27
N LEU A 31 -17.80 -4.59 10.21
CA LEU A 31 -18.83 -5.54 9.84
C LEU A 31 -18.20 -6.86 9.34
N THR A 32 -17.18 -6.79 8.49
CA THR A 32 -16.45 -7.98 8.00
C THR A 32 -15.69 -8.66 9.12
N MET A 33 -15.10 -7.91 10.05
CA MET A 33 -14.43 -8.46 11.24
C MET A 33 -15.43 -9.15 12.19
N GLY A 34 -16.59 -8.53 12.41
CA GLY A 34 -17.67 -9.12 13.22
C GLY A 34 -18.19 -10.41 12.60
N LEU A 35 -18.41 -10.44 11.30
CA LEU A 35 -18.90 -11.60 10.57
C LEU A 35 -17.89 -12.75 10.58
N LEU A 36 -16.61 -12.44 10.38
CA LEU A 36 -15.52 -13.40 10.46
C LEU A 36 -15.41 -13.99 11.89
N SER A 37 -15.48 -13.15 12.92
CA SER A 37 -15.44 -13.57 14.32
C SER A 37 -16.60 -14.51 14.63
N LEU A 38 -17.80 -14.17 14.17
CA LEU A 38 -18.98 -15.01 14.32
C LEU A 38 -18.82 -16.36 13.62
N LEU A 39 -18.33 -16.38 12.38
CA LEU A 39 -18.08 -17.60 11.63
C LEU A 39 -17.05 -18.50 12.33
N LEU A 40 -15.95 -17.93 12.83
CA LEU A 40 -14.93 -18.67 13.57
C LEU A 40 -15.48 -19.25 14.88
N LEU A 41 -16.31 -18.50 15.60
CA LEU A 41 -16.95 -18.97 16.82
C LEU A 41 -17.92 -20.12 16.54
N VAL A 42 -18.80 -19.98 15.53
CA VAL A 42 -19.76 -21.00 15.13
C VAL A 42 -19.04 -22.27 14.67
N PHE A 43 -18.00 -22.11 13.84
CA PHE A 43 -17.19 -23.22 13.36
C PHE A 43 -16.49 -23.95 14.52
N GLY A 44 -15.84 -23.20 15.41
CA GLY A 44 -15.15 -23.77 16.57
C GLY A 44 -16.12 -24.52 17.50
N PHE A 45 -17.31 -23.96 17.72
CA PHE A 45 -18.33 -24.59 18.58
C PHE A 45 -18.87 -25.89 17.98
N ARG A 46 -19.06 -25.97 16.66
CA ARG A 46 -19.54 -27.17 15.96
C ARG A 46 -18.51 -28.30 15.91
N GLN A 47 -17.24 -27.98 15.85
CA GLN A 47 -16.13 -28.95 15.77
C GLN A 47 -15.68 -29.49 17.13
N GLY A 48 -16.19 -28.95 18.23
CA GLY A 48 -15.90 -29.39 19.59
C GLY A 48 -14.88 -28.52 20.33
N LYS A 49 -14.82 -28.70 21.65
CA LYS A 49 -14.04 -27.85 22.57
C LYS A 49 -12.56 -27.71 22.19
N ALA A 50 -11.92 -28.76 21.69
CA ALA A 50 -10.50 -28.76 21.33
C ALA A 50 -10.22 -27.84 20.13
N VAL A 51 -11.11 -27.78 19.15
CA VAL A 51 -10.98 -26.90 17.97
C VAL A 51 -11.33 -25.46 18.36
N PHE A 52 -12.35 -25.28 19.19
CA PHE A 52 -12.74 -23.97 19.71
C PHE A 52 -11.58 -23.27 20.44
N ILE A 53 -10.88 -23.99 21.32
CA ILE A 53 -9.71 -23.44 22.06
C ILE A 53 -8.60 -23.02 21.08
N LYS A 54 -8.39 -23.78 19.98
CA LYS A 54 -7.38 -23.46 18.96
C LYS A 54 -7.76 -22.26 18.07
N THR A 55 -9.05 -21.93 17.94
CA THR A 55 -9.51 -20.75 17.17
C THR A 55 -9.40 -19.45 17.95
N LEU A 56 -9.39 -19.50 19.29
CA LEU A 56 -9.27 -18.33 20.16
C LEU A 56 -7.99 -17.50 19.93
N PRO A 57 -6.78 -18.10 19.90
CA PRO A 57 -5.57 -17.34 19.64
C PRO A 57 -5.55 -16.71 18.24
N LEU A 58 -6.14 -17.36 17.23
CA LEU A 58 -6.26 -16.79 15.88
C LEU A 58 -7.14 -15.54 15.88
N LEU A 59 -8.30 -15.60 16.57
CA LEU A 59 -9.18 -14.46 16.78
C LEU A 59 -8.49 -13.30 17.48
N ALA A 60 -7.75 -13.61 18.57
CA ALA A 60 -6.99 -12.62 19.32
C ALA A 60 -5.92 -11.95 18.44
N LEU A 61 -5.24 -12.72 17.62
CA LEU A 61 -4.19 -12.23 16.71
C LEU A 61 -4.78 -11.33 15.62
N CYS A 62 -5.92 -11.69 15.04
CA CYS A 62 -6.65 -10.85 14.08
C CYS A 62 -7.12 -9.54 14.74
N GLY A 63 -7.66 -9.60 15.95
CA GLY A 63 -8.10 -8.43 16.71
C GLY A 63 -6.95 -7.49 17.07
N LEU A 64 -5.81 -8.03 17.51
CA LEU A 64 -4.59 -7.27 17.78
C LEU A 64 -4.06 -6.57 16.51
N PHE A 65 -3.99 -7.31 15.42
CA PHE A 65 -3.51 -6.75 14.15
C PHE A 65 -4.41 -5.62 13.64
N PHE A 66 -5.73 -5.82 13.70
CA PHE A 66 -6.71 -4.79 13.37
C PHE A 66 -6.59 -3.57 14.29
N GLY A 67 -6.46 -3.79 15.59
CA GLY A 67 -6.26 -2.72 16.57
C GLY A 67 -4.97 -1.94 16.32
N CYS A 68 -3.86 -2.62 16.05
CA CYS A 68 -2.59 -1.99 15.71
C CYS A 68 -2.69 -1.13 14.43
N GLN A 69 -3.35 -1.63 13.40
CA GLN A 69 -3.55 -0.87 12.17
C GLN A 69 -4.43 0.36 12.40
N LYS A 70 -5.50 0.23 13.17
CA LYS A 70 -6.37 1.35 13.50
C LYS A 70 -5.63 2.43 14.29
N VAL A 71 -4.85 2.04 15.29
CA VAL A 71 -4.02 2.97 16.06
C VAL A 71 -2.96 3.66 15.22
N GLN A 72 -2.31 2.92 14.31
CA GLN A 72 -1.36 3.51 13.37
C GLN A 72 -2.03 4.53 12.46
N TRP A 73 -3.24 4.23 12.02
CA TRP A 73 -4.02 5.13 11.19
C TRP A 73 -4.39 6.43 11.92
N GLU A 74 -4.91 6.34 13.13
CA GLU A 74 -5.26 7.49 13.94
C GLU A 74 -4.02 8.35 14.28
N ARG A 75 -2.88 7.71 14.58
CA ARG A 75 -1.61 8.41 14.82
C ARG A 75 -1.09 9.13 13.58
N ALA A 76 -1.14 8.49 12.42
CA ALA A 76 -0.69 9.10 11.17
C ALA A 76 -1.55 10.32 10.78
N ASP A 77 -2.82 10.33 11.19
CA ASP A 77 -3.72 11.47 10.96
C ASP A 77 -3.39 12.65 11.90
N GLN A 78 -2.88 12.37 13.11
CA GLN A 78 -2.51 13.38 14.11
C GLN A 78 -1.09 13.95 13.94
N LEU A 79 -0.15 13.12 13.46
CA LEU A 79 1.28 13.42 13.39
C LEU A 79 1.72 13.97 12.01
N ALA A 80 0.82 14.52 11.22
CA ALA A 80 1.21 15.08 9.93
C ALA A 80 2.15 16.28 10.13
N PRO A 81 3.39 16.23 9.62
CA PRO A 81 4.26 17.39 9.62
C PRO A 81 3.62 18.51 8.81
N GLU A 82 3.79 19.75 9.23
CA GLU A 82 3.25 20.92 8.52
C GLU A 82 3.94 21.11 7.15
N GLN A 83 5.20 20.70 7.04
CA GLN A 83 5.98 20.82 5.82
C GLN A 83 6.91 19.60 5.64
N VAL A 84 7.04 19.13 4.41
CA VAL A 84 8.07 18.16 4.01
C VAL A 84 9.13 18.91 3.20
N THR A 85 10.34 18.94 3.72
CA THR A 85 11.48 19.60 3.06
C THR A 85 12.34 18.60 2.31
N THR A 86 12.41 17.35 2.77
CA THR A 86 13.22 16.29 2.17
C THR A 86 12.43 15.01 2.09
N MET A 87 12.52 14.30 0.96
CA MET A 87 11.87 13.01 0.78
C MET A 87 12.71 12.08 -0.08
N GLN A 88 12.68 10.79 0.25
CA GLN A 88 13.28 9.73 -0.57
C GLN A 88 12.24 9.20 -1.56
N VAL A 89 12.58 9.15 -2.83
CA VAL A 89 11.73 8.61 -3.90
C VAL A 89 11.76 7.09 -3.88
N ILE A 90 10.60 6.44 -4.02
CA ILE A 90 10.48 5.00 -4.25
C ILE A 90 10.48 4.76 -5.77
N PRO A 91 11.56 4.22 -6.36
CA PRO A 91 11.79 4.32 -7.80
C PRO A 91 10.76 3.61 -8.69
N ASP A 92 10.26 2.43 -8.27
CA ASP A 92 9.30 1.63 -9.04
C ASP A 92 7.90 2.24 -9.11
N THR A 93 7.64 3.29 -8.33
CA THR A 93 6.36 4.00 -8.30
C THR A 93 6.33 5.27 -9.15
N ILE A 94 7.45 5.60 -9.82
CA ILE A 94 7.54 6.80 -10.65
C ILE A 94 6.70 6.63 -11.91
N GLU A 95 5.72 7.49 -12.07
CA GLU A 95 4.88 7.61 -13.25
C GLU A 95 5.00 9.01 -13.82
N VAL A 96 5.28 9.10 -15.10
CA VAL A 96 5.30 10.35 -15.86
C VAL A 96 4.23 10.28 -16.94
N ASN A 97 3.23 11.14 -16.84
CA ASN A 97 2.13 11.21 -17.76
C ASN A 97 1.98 12.67 -18.26
N GLY A 98 2.48 12.92 -19.46
CA GLY A 98 2.59 14.28 -19.98
C GLY A 98 3.48 15.14 -19.08
N ASP A 99 2.95 16.26 -18.61
CA ASP A 99 3.60 17.18 -17.67
C ASP A 99 3.39 16.82 -16.19
N SER A 100 2.68 15.73 -15.90
CA SER A 100 2.40 15.28 -14.55
C SER A 100 3.35 14.17 -14.14
N LEU A 101 4.05 14.37 -13.04
CA LEU A 101 4.86 13.36 -12.36
C LEU A 101 4.14 12.94 -11.09
N SER A 102 3.96 11.65 -10.91
CA SER A 102 3.50 11.08 -9.64
C SER A 102 4.44 9.97 -9.18
N PHE A 103 4.62 9.87 -7.88
CA PHE A 103 5.44 8.83 -7.25
C PHE A 103 5.10 8.69 -5.78
N ARG A 104 5.61 7.65 -5.14
CA ARG A 104 5.60 7.52 -3.69
C ARG A 104 6.92 7.99 -3.11
N GLY A 105 6.84 8.85 -2.09
CA GLY A 105 7.99 9.35 -1.36
C GLY A 105 7.93 8.93 0.10
N ARG A 106 9.10 8.68 0.71
CA ARG A 106 9.24 8.48 2.15
C ARG A 106 9.86 9.72 2.79
N ALA A 107 9.23 10.24 3.81
CA ALA A 107 9.77 11.30 4.66
C ALA A 107 9.31 11.04 6.10
N ASP A 108 10.18 11.26 7.08
CA ASP A 108 9.88 11.12 8.53
C ASP A 108 9.23 9.80 8.93
N GLY A 109 9.65 8.70 8.28
CA GLY A 109 9.13 7.37 8.52
C GLY A 109 7.73 7.09 7.96
N GLN A 110 7.16 8.04 7.23
CA GLN A 110 5.86 7.91 6.57
C GLN A 110 5.99 7.85 5.05
N THR A 111 5.01 7.22 4.40
CA THR A 111 4.92 7.18 2.95
C THR A 111 3.83 8.13 2.47
N TYR A 112 4.16 8.93 1.47
CA TYR A 112 3.28 9.92 0.86
C TYR A 112 3.04 9.61 -0.61
N GLN A 113 1.85 9.89 -1.12
CA GLN A 113 1.62 10.01 -2.55
C GLN A 113 1.99 11.42 -2.99
N VAL A 114 2.91 11.54 -3.92
CA VAL A 114 3.50 12.81 -4.34
C VAL A 114 3.07 13.13 -5.75
N PHE A 115 2.75 14.39 -5.98
CA PHE A 115 2.42 14.95 -7.28
C PHE A 115 3.29 16.17 -7.55
N TYR A 116 3.84 16.24 -8.76
CA TYR A 116 4.63 17.35 -9.24
C TYR A 116 4.28 17.66 -10.69
N LYS A 117 4.17 18.94 -11.01
CA LYS A 117 4.00 19.38 -12.38
C LYS A 117 5.36 19.71 -12.98
N LEU A 118 5.79 18.90 -13.96
CA LEU A 118 7.06 19.09 -14.65
C LEU A 118 7.04 20.40 -15.42
N THR A 119 8.15 21.13 -15.36
CA THR A 119 8.28 22.47 -15.95
C THR A 119 9.01 22.41 -17.29
N SER A 120 9.80 21.37 -17.55
CA SER A 120 10.58 21.22 -18.76
C SER A 120 10.56 19.79 -19.31
N GLN A 121 10.86 19.66 -20.60
CA GLN A 121 11.02 18.36 -21.26
C GLN A 121 12.28 17.62 -20.77
N GLU A 122 13.28 18.35 -20.32
CA GLU A 122 14.49 17.77 -19.72
C GLU A 122 14.18 17.08 -18.40
N GLU A 123 13.40 17.73 -17.53
CA GLU A 123 12.89 17.11 -16.29
C GLU A 123 12.06 15.86 -16.59
N GLN A 124 11.17 15.92 -17.57
CA GLN A 124 10.37 14.79 -18.00
C GLN A 124 11.25 13.59 -18.40
N THR A 125 12.24 13.84 -19.25
CA THR A 125 13.17 12.82 -19.72
C THR A 125 14.01 12.27 -18.57
N TYR A 126 14.43 13.12 -17.65
CA TYR A 126 15.18 12.73 -16.46
C TYR A 126 14.38 11.74 -15.60
N PHE A 127 13.15 12.10 -15.21
CA PHE A 127 12.33 11.22 -14.36
C PHE A 127 11.86 9.95 -15.06
N GLN A 128 11.66 9.99 -16.39
CA GLN A 128 11.36 8.78 -17.16
C GLN A 128 12.51 7.76 -17.13
N LYS A 129 13.76 8.23 -17.23
CA LYS A 129 14.96 7.39 -17.25
C LYS A 129 15.56 7.14 -15.86
N LEU A 130 15.07 7.78 -14.82
CA LEU A 130 15.60 7.66 -13.48
C LEU A 130 15.50 6.21 -12.99
N THR A 131 16.66 5.60 -12.71
CA THR A 131 16.81 4.21 -12.23
C THR A 131 17.65 4.22 -10.97
N GLY A 132 17.48 4.98 -10.03
CA GLY A 132 18.26 5.02 -8.78
C GLY A 132 17.42 5.51 -7.63
N LEU A 133 17.90 5.26 -6.43
CA LEU A 133 17.36 5.87 -5.24
C LEU A 133 17.82 7.32 -5.19
N VAL A 134 16.90 8.23 -5.10
CA VAL A 134 17.18 9.66 -4.96
C VAL A 134 16.40 10.24 -3.79
N GLN A 135 17.03 11.20 -3.16
CA GLN A 135 16.43 12.08 -2.17
C GLN A 135 16.20 13.44 -2.81
N LEU A 136 15.00 13.94 -2.68
CA LEU A 136 14.61 15.25 -3.18
C LEU A 136 14.56 16.24 -2.02
N GLU A 137 15.17 17.41 -2.18
CA GLU A 137 14.89 18.58 -1.38
C GLU A 137 13.81 19.39 -2.11
N VAL A 138 12.67 19.60 -1.47
CA VAL A 138 11.48 20.13 -2.12
C VAL A 138 10.83 21.24 -1.30
N GLU A 139 10.13 22.13 -2.00
CA GLU A 139 9.05 22.93 -1.43
C GLU A 139 7.73 22.25 -1.75
N ALA A 140 6.96 21.93 -0.73
CA ALA A 140 5.78 21.11 -0.94
C ALA A 140 4.67 21.45 0.06
N GLU A 141 3.44 21.34 -0.41
CA GLU A 141 2.22 21.44 0.38
C GLU A 141 1.70 20.03 0.68
N ILE A 142 1.36 19.80 1.95
CA ILE A 142 0.75 18.55 2.39
C ILE A 142 -0.77 18.74 2.45
N SER A 143 -1.49 17.79 1.91
CA SER A 143 -2.94 17.79 1.92
C SER A 143 -3.53 16.40 2.20
N LEU A 144 -4.78 16.38 2.61
CA LEU A 144 -5.54 15.12 2.67
C LEU A 144 -5.86 14.65 1.26
N PRO A 145 -5.76 13.34 0.98
CA PRO A 145 -6.21 12.79 -0.28
C PRO A 145 -7.69 13.13 -0.51
N ALA A 146 -8.05 13.38 -1.77
CA ALA A 146 -9.43 13.63 -2.13
C ALA A 146 -10.30 12.41 -1.80
N GLY A 147 -11.32 12.61 -1.01
CA GLY A 147 -12.35 11.59 -0.74
C GLY A 147 -13.27 11.37 -1.94
N GLN A 148 -14.24 10.50 -1.77
CA GLN A 148 -15.24 10.21 -2.78
C GLN A 148 -16.02 11.50 -3.14
N ARG A 149 -15.95 11.91 -4.41
CA ARG A 149 -16.63 13.12 -4.90
C ARG A 149 -18.03 12.83 -5.47
N ASN A 150 -18.23 11.62 -6.00
CA ASN A 150 -19.48 11.22 -6.63
C ASN A 150 -20.10 10.03 -5.91
N PHE A 151 -21.42 9.97 -5.85
CA PHE A 151 -22.15 8.83 -5.32
C PHE A 151 -21.74 7.54 -6.06
N LYS A 152 -21.26 6.53 -5.32
CA LYS A 152 -20.66 5.29 -5.86
C LYS A 152 -19.39 5.47 -6.71
N GLY A 153 -18.74 6.64 -6.67
CA GLY A 153 -17.44 6.85 -7.29
C GLY A 153 -16.31 6.14 -6.54
N PHE A 154 -15.15 6.08 -7.18
CA PHE A 154 -13.94 5.53 -6.55
C PHE A 154 -13.49 6.42 -5.37
N ASP A 155 -13.31 5.82 -4.20
CA ASP A 155 -12.77 6.49 -3.03
C ASP A 155 -11.24 6.37 -3.01
N TYR A 156 -10.59 7.41 -3.54
CA TYR A 156 -9.13 7.48 -3.62
C TYR A 156 -8.47 7.55 -2.24
N GLN A 157 -9.10 8.22 -1.28
CA GLN A 157 -8.60 8.30 0.08
C GLN A 157 -8.61 6.91 0.75
N ALA A 158 -9.71 6.18 0.64
CA ALA A 158 -9.80 4.82 1.16
C ALA A 158 -8.77 3.90 0.49
N TYR A 159 -8.60 4.01 -0.83
CA TYR A 159 -7.58 3.25 -1.57
C TYR A 159 -6.16 3.52 -1.08
N LEU A 160 -5.75 4.78 -0.93
CA LEU A 160 -4.43 5.13 -0.42
C LEU A 160 -4.21 4.63 1.00
N LYS A 161 -5.24 4.70 1.86
CA LYS A 161 -5.20 4.19 3.22
C LYS A 161 -4.91 2.69 3.28
N THR A 162 -5.43 1.88 2.35
CA THR A 162 -5.10 0.44 2.28
C THR A 162 -3.62 0.19 1.97
N GLN A 163 -2.94 1.17 1.42
CA GLN A 163 -1.51 1.12 1.12
C GLN A 163 -0.63 1.81 2.17
N GLY A 164 -1.22 2.21 3.30
CA GLY A 164 -0.52 2.91 4.37
C GLY A 164 -0.17 4.35 4.04
N ILE A 165 -0.83 4.95 3.04
CA ILE A 165 -0.63 6.34 2.62
C ILE A 165 -1.81 7.18 3.13
N TYR A 166 -1.53 8.11 4.02
CA TYR A 166 -2.56 8.91 4.69
C TYR A 166 -2.63 10.35 4.19
N ARG A 167 -1.58 10.81 3.54
CA ARG A 167 -1.44 12.19 3.05
C ARG A 167 -0.92 12.21 1.63
N THR A 168 -1.27 13.26 0.91
CA THR A 168 -0.72 13.60 -0.40
C THR A 168 0.16 14.82 -0.28
N VAL A 169 1.22 14.84 -1.07
CA VAL A 169 2.18 15.94 -1.14
C VAL A 169 2.16 16.50 -2.55
N LYS A 170 1.94 17.80 -2.67
CA LYS A 170 2.06 18.51 -3.93
C LYS A 170 3.34 19.33 -3.90
N ILE A 171 4.30 18.93 -4.72
CA ILE A 171 5.56 19.66 -4.85
C ILE A 171 5.32 20.91 -5.69
N THR A 172 5.80 22.04 -5.20
CA THR A 172 5.80 23.32 -5.91
C THR A 172 7.13 23.51 -6.64
N ALA A 173 8.24 23.18 -5.98
CA ALA A 173 9.57 23.29 -6.57
C ALA A 173 10.51 22.20 -6.03
N ILE A 174 11.37 21.68 -6.91
CA ILE A 174 12.47 20.78 -6.55
C ILE A 174 13.74 21.63 -6.46
N LYS A 175 14.34 21.70 -5.27
CA LYS A 175 15.56 22.47 -5.05
C LYS A 175 16.81 21.69 -5.40
N LYS A 176 16.82 20.40 -5.03
CA LYS A 176 17.98 19.54 -5.20
C LYS A 176 17.58 18.09 -5.34
N ILE A 177 18.32 17.36 -6.15
CA ILE A 177 18.21 15.91 -6.32
C ILE A 177 19.55 15.30 -5.93
N VAL A 178 19.54 14.43 -4.92
CA VAL A 178 20.74 13.78 -4.39
C VAL A 178 20.60 12.28 -4.54
N PRO A 179 21.52 11.58 -5.22
CA PRO A 179 21.52 10.11 -5.24
C PRO A 179 21.83 9.57 -3.85
N VAL A 180 21.09 8.53 -3.44
CA VAL A 180 21.22 7.90 -2.12
C VAL A 180 21.51 6.43 -2.29
N GLN A 181 22.37 5.88 -1.46
CA GLN A 181 22.56 4.43 -1.33
C GLN A 181 21.78 3.93 -0.11
N SER A 182 21.05 2.84 -0.27
CA SER A 182 20.34 2.18 0.82
C SER A 182 20.76 0.71 0.89
N TRP A 183 20.96 0.22 2.12
CA TRP A 183 21.21 -1.20 2.40
C TRP A 183 19.90 -1.99 2.64
N ASN A 184 18.74 -1.36 2.45
CA ASN A 184 17.44 -2.00 2.64
C ASN A 184 17.11 -2.86 1.42
N VAL A 185 16.78 -4.13 1.67
CA VAL A 185 16.40 -5.10 0.61
C VAL A 185 15.20 -4.61 -0.19
N PHE A 186 14.23 -3.96 0.44
CA PHE A 186 13.05 -3.42 -0.26
C PHE A 186 13.41 -2.28 -1.21
N ASP A 187 14.34 -1.43 -0.85
CA ASP A 187 14.82 -0.34 -1.70
C ASP A 187 15.62 -0.89 -2.89
N TRP A 188 16.41 -1.93 -2.65
CA TRP A 188 17.13 -2.64 -3.71
C TRP A 188 16.16 -3.29 -4.69
N LEU A 189 15.11 -3.98 -4.20
CA LEU A 189 14.09 -4.63 -5.03
C LEU A 189 13.30 -3.60 -5.86
N SER A 190 12.90 -2.48 -5.23
CA SER A 190 12.22 -1.38 -5.90
C SER A 190 13.08 -0.79 -7.03
N ASN A 191 14.36 -0.57 -6.77
CA ASN A 191 15.29 -0.09 -7.78
C ASN A 191 15.46 -1.08 -8.95
N TRP A 192 15.61 -2.36 -8.65
CA TRP A 192 15.73 -3.41 -9.68
C TRP A 192 14.46 -3.50 -10.54
N ARG A 193 13.29 -3.46 -9.90
CA ARG A 193 12.00 -3.40 -10.59
C ARG A 193 11.92 -2.18 -11.50
N ARG A 194 12.36 -1.02 -11.04
CA ARG A 194 12.41 0.20 -11.85
C ARG A 194 13.32 0.06 -13.06
N GLN A 195 14.51 -0.51 -12.89
CA GLN A 195 15.43 -0.79 -14.00
C GLN A 195 14.78 -1.68 -15.06
N ALA A 196 14.10 -2.74 -14.64
CA ALA A 196 13.36 -3.63 -15.55
C ALA A 196 12.25 -2.88 -16.31
N LEU A 197 11.47 -2.02 -15.62
CA LEU A 197 10.41 -1.22 -16.24
C LEU A 197 10.97 -0.23 -17.27
N VAL A 198 12.06 0.46 -16.94
CA VAL A 198 12.72 1.39 -17.87
C VAL A 198 13.29 0.63 -19.08
N TYR A 199 13.93 -0.51 -18.85
CA TYR A 199 14.45 -1.36 -19.92
C TYR A 199 13.34 -1.79 -20.89
N VAL A 200 12.20 -2.27 -20.38
CA VAL A 200 11.06 -2.68 -21.19
C VAL A 200 10.51 -1.50 -22.00
N LYS A 201 10.31 -0.35 -21.38
CA LYS A 201 9.78 0.85 -22.06
C LYS A 201 10.72 1.40 -23.12
N THR A 202 12.03 1.20 -22.97
CA THR A 202 13.03 1.71 -23.91
C THR A 202 13.25 0.77 -25.12
N ASN A 203 13.18 -0.55 -24.90
CA ASN A 203 13.61 -1.53 -25.89
C ASN A 203 12.43 -2.21 -26.64
N PHE A 204 11.19 -2.04 -26.16
CA PHE A 204 10.03 -2.67 -26.80
C PHE A 204 9.04 -1.63 -27.33
N PRO A 205 8.35 -1.92 -28.46
CA PRO A 205 7.31 -1.04 -29.02
C PRO A 205 6.19 -0.79 -27.99
N ALA A 206 5.57 0.39 -28.06
CA ALA A 206 4.54 0.83 -27.11
C ALA A 206 3.43 -0.23 -26.83
N PRO A 207 2.83 -0.89 -27.84
CA PRO A 207 1.82 -1.91 -27.57
C PRO A 207 2.35 -3.07 -26.73
N MET A 208 3.58 -3.52 -27.03
CA MET A 208 4.20 -4.66 -26.34
C MET A 208 4.66 -4.29 -24.93
N SER A 209 5.21 -3.08 -24.76
CA SER A 209 5.65 -2.59 -23.46
C SER A 209 4.48 -2.47 -22.47
N HIS A 210 3.28 -2.07 -22.91
CA HIS A 210 2.08 -2.01 -22.07
C HIS A 210 1.68 -3.40 -21.54
N TYR A 211 1.70 -4.43 -22.38
CA TYR A 211 1.41 -5.81 -21.94
C TYR A 211 2.46 -6.31 -20.95
N MET A 212 3.74 -6.05 -21.18
CA MET A 212 4.84 -6.52 -20.33
C MET A 212 4.89 -5.80 -18.97
N THR A 213 4.44 -4.54 -18.90
CA THR A 213 4.41 -3.78 -17.64
C THR A 213 3.13 -4.02 -16.83
N GLY A 214 2.16 -4.79 -17.36
CA GLY A 214 0.93 -5.14 -16.64
C GLY A 214 -0.06 -3.98 -16.53
N LEU A 215 0.02 -3.06 -17.44
CA LEU A 215 -0.89 -1.90 -17.52
C LEU A 215 -1.95 -2.14 -18.59
#